data_8468442a781f9e43d2a1b1069199a543
#
_entry.id   8468442a781f9e43d2a1b1069199a543
#
_cell.length_a   1.000
_cell.length_b   1.000
_cell.length_c   1.000
_cell.angle_alpha   90.00
_cell.angle_beta   90.00
_cell.angle_gamma   90.00
#
_symmetry.space_group_name_H-M   'P 1'
#
loop_
_entity.id
_entity.type
_entity.pdbx_description
1 polymer ?
#
loop_
_entity_poly.entity_id
_entity_poly.type
_entity_poly.pdbx_seq_one_letter_code
_entity_poly.pdbx_strand_id
1 'polypeptide(L)'
;MNRLLIVENQPNDQRIAAELARSMGFSVVDVRGSVLAAKGLLENALEGDAPLPDAMILELDLGFESGFEFLRFWHSHPRLFSIPLIVWTALGEDQREMCSFFSVDAFIRKSEEIGLLRQALDGHVVARTGSAL
;
A
#
# COMPACT_ATOMS: atom_id res chain seq x y z
N MET A 1 9.10 6.16 -13.39
CA MET A 1 7.72 5.69 -13.60
C MET A 1 7.10 5.29 -12.28
N ASN A 2 6.00 5.89 -11.96
CA ASN A 2 5.35 5.62 -10.68
C ASN A 2 4.36 4.47 -10.81
N ARG A 3 4.59 3.41 -10.03
CA ARG A 3 3.73 2.24 -9.93
C ARG A 3 3.16 2.16 -8.52
N LEU A 4 1.89 1.88 -8.41
CA LEU A 4 1.23 1.69 -7.12
C LEU A 4 0.58 0.31 -7.06
N LEU A 5 0.75 -0.39 -5.93
CA LEU A 5 0.01 -1.60 -5.63
C LEU A 5 -1.02 -1.28 -4.56
N ILE A 6 -2.28 -1.62 -4.83
CA ILE A 6 -3.39 -1.49 -3.90
C ILE A 6 -3.83 -2.88 -3.48
N VAL A 7 -3.75 -3.17 -2.18
CA VAL A 7 -4.23 -4.44 -1.61
C VAL A 7 -5.53 -4.13 -0.85
N GLU A 8 -6.65 -4.46 -1.48
CA GLU A 8 -7.97 -4.06 -1.04
C GLU A 8 -9.00 -5.00 -1.63
N ASN A 9 -9.93 -5.52 -0.80
CA ASN A 9 -10.93 -6.48 -1.29
C ASN A 9 -12.31 -5.88 -1.60
N GLN A 10 -12.57 -4.63 -1.19
CA GLN A 10 -13.86 -3.98 -1.43
C GLN A 10 -13.84 -3.23 -2.76
N PRO A 11 -14.71 -3.58 -3.73
CA PRO A 11 -14.67 -2.97 -5.06
C PRO A 11 -14.79 -1.44 -5.05
N ASN A 12 -15.62 -0.90 -4.19
CA ASN A 12 -15.79 0.55 -4.11
C ASN A 12 -14.51 1.24 -3.63
N ASP A 13 -13.86 0.66 -2.63
CA ASP A 13 -12.61 1.22 -2.11
C ASP A 13 -11.45 1.02 -3.08
N GLN A 14 -11.44 -0.09 -3.81
CA GLN A 14 -10.49 -0.30 -4.91
C GLN A 14 -10.58 0.83 -5.92
N ARG A 15 -11.80 1.18 -6.31
CA ARG A 15 -12.05 2.24 -7.29
C ARG A 15 -11.61 3.59 -6.76
N ILE A 16 -11.95 3.90 -5.51
CA ILE A 16 -11.58 5.17 -4.88
C ILE A 16 -10.06 5.33 -4.85
N ALA A 17 -9.35 4.31 -4.37
CA ALA A 17 -7.90 4.37 -4.26
C ALA A 17 -7.23 4.45 -5.65
N ALA A 18 -7.75 3.70 -6.63
CA ALA A 18 -7.21 3.72 -7.97
C ALA A 18 -7.42 5.07 -8.66
N GLU A 19 -8.59 5.67 -8.50
CA GLU A 19 -8.87 7.00 -9.05
C GLU A 19 -7.95 8.06 -8.44
N LEU A 20 -7.77 8.00 -7.13
CA LEU A 20 -6.85 8.89 -6.44
C LEU A 20 -5.43 8.74 -7.00
N ALA A 21 -4.96 7.52 -7.11
CA ALA A 21 -3.61 7.25 -7.60
C ALA A 21 -3.39 7.80 -9.02
N ARG A 22 -4.35 7.57 -9.90
CA ARG A 22 -4.26 8.08 -11.26
C ARG A 22 -4.27 9.60 -11.29
N SER A 23 -5.06 10.24 -10.44
CA SER A 23 -5.09 11.70 -10.35
C SER A 23 -3.76 12.27 -9.86
N MET A 24 -2.97 11.48 -9.14
CA MET A 24 -1.65 11.88 -8.66
C MET A 24 -0.54 11.59 -9.67
N GLY A 25 -0.86 10.95 -10.79
CA GLY A 25 0.12 10.68 -11.84
C GLY A 25 0.76 9.29 -11.79
N PHE A 26 0.24 8.37 -10.97
CA PHE A 26 0.71 6.99 -11.05
C PHE A 26 0.33 6.40 -12.41
N SER A 27 1.33 5.97 -13.15
CA SER A 27 1.11 5.48 -14.51
C SER A 27 0.66 4.02 -14.55
N VAL A 28 1.00 3.24 -13.52
CA VAL A 28 0.58 1.86 -13.39
C VAL A 28 -0.03 1.68 -12.00
N VAL A 29 -1.27 1.21 -11.95
CA VAL A 29 -1.99 0.97 -10.72
C VAL A 29 -2.46 -0.48 -10.75
N ASP A 30 -1.83 -1.33 -9.93
CA ASP A 30 -2.22 -2.71 -9.77
C ASP A 30 -3.11 -2.85 -8.55
N VAL A 31 -4.22 -3.60 -8.68
CA VAL A 31 -5.16 -3.84 -7.60
C VAL A 31 -5.23 -5.35 -7.36
N ARG A 32 -5.04 -5.76 -6.12
CA ARG A 32 -5.18 -7.16 -5.72
C ARG A 32 -6.11 -7.26 -4.51
N GLY A 33 -7.04 -8.19 -4.57
CA GLY A 33 -8.08 -8.34 -3.56
C GLY A 33 -7.74 -9.29 -2.44
N SER A 34 -6.56 -9.88 -2.45
CA SER A 34 -6.16 -10.84 -1.42
C SER A 34 -4.66 -10.76 -1.14
N VAL A 35 -4.28 -11.24 0.03
CA VAL A 35 -2.87 -11.34 0.42
C VAL A 35 -2.12 -12.25 -0.55
N LEU A 36 -2.70 -13.39 -0.90
CA LEU A 36 -2.07 -14.34 -1.81
C LEU A 36 -1.79 -13.72 -3.17
N ALA A 37 -2.75 -13.02 -3.74
CA ALA A 37 -2.59 -12.38 -5.04
C ALA A 37 -1.54 -11.27 -5.00
N ALA A 38 -1.54 -10.48 -3.93
CA ALA A 38 -0.55 -9.41 -3.76
C ALA A 38 0.86 -9.97 -3.58
N LYS A 39 1.00 -11.02 -2.79
CA LYS A 39 2.29 -11.71 -2.63
C LYS A 39 2.80 -12.25 -3.96
N GLY A 40 1.91 -12.87 -4.74
CA GLY A 40 2.28 -13.41 -6.05
C GLY A 40 2.84 -12.35 -6.99
N LEU A 41 2.21 -11.17 -7.02
CA LEU A 41 2.69 -10.05 -7.82
C LEU A 41 4.10 -9.63 -7.38
N LEU A 42 4.31 -9.50 -6.08
CA LEU A 42 5.60 -9.06 -5.54
C LEU A 42 6.69 -10.13 -5.69
N GLU A 43 6.35 -11.39 -5.53
CA GLU A 43 7.30 -12.48 -5.72
C GLU A 43 7.80 -12.54 -7.16
N ASN A 44 6.90 -12.37 -8.13
CA ASN A 44 7.30 -12.29 -9.54
C ASN A 44 8.23 -11.10 -9.78
N ALA A 45 7.94 -9.96 -9.18
CA ALA A 45 8.79 -8.78 -9.30
C ALA A 45 10.17 -8.99 -8.67
N LEU A 46 10.21 -9.66 -7.50
CA LEU A 46 11.47 -9.97 -6.84
C LEU A 46 12.34 -10.93 -7.68
N GLU A 47 11.72 -11.80 -8.44
CA GLU A 47 12.42 -12.70 -9.35
C GLU A 47 12.88 -12.03 -10.64
N GLY A 48 12.52 -10.77 -10.83
CA GLY A 48 12.94 -9.99 -12.00
C GLY A 48 11.98 -10.04 -13.19
N ASP A 49 10.82 -10.68 -13.03
CA ASP A 49 9.85 -10.81 -14.12
C ASP A 49 9.01 -9.54 -14.32
N ALA A 50 8.96 -8.66 -13.34
CA ALA A 50 8.21 -7.42 -13.40
C ALA A 50 8.85 -6.37 -12.48
N PRO A 51 8.57 -5.07 -12.72
CA PRO A 51 9.08 -4.03 -11.83
C PRO A 51 8.36 -4.06 -10.48
N LEU A 52 9.10 -3.71 -9.41
CA LEU A 52 8.51 -3.50 -8.09
C LEU A 52 7.70 -2.20 -8.07
N PRO A 53 6.63 -2.12 -7.26
CA PRO A 53 5.91 -0.86 -7.09
C PRO A 53 6.75 0.18 -6.37
N ASP A 54 6.39 1.43 -6.57
CA ASP A 54 7.03 2.57 -5.89
C ASP A 54 6.35 2.90 -4.56
N ALA A 55 5.11 2.44 -4.38
CA ALA A 55 4.35 2.60 -3.14
C ALA A 55 3.25 1.56 -3.08
N MET A 56 2.75 1.31 -1.86
CA MET A 56 1.66 0.35 -1.64
C MET A 56 0.62 0.94 -0.69
N ILE A 57 -0.65 0.63 -0.95
CA ILE A 57 -1.77 0.91 -0.06
C ILE A 57 -2.31 -0.42 0.41
N LEU A 58 -2.53 -0.56 1.72
CA LEU A 58 -2.98 -1.83 2.31
C LEU A 58 -4.18 -1.64 3.21
N GLU A 59 -5.25 -2.41 2.97
CA GLU A 59 -6.34 -2.61 3.92
C GLU A 59 -6.00 -3.77 4.85
N LEU A 60 -6.22 -3.59 6.16
CA LEU A 60 -5.95 -4.63 7.14
C LEU A 60 -7.05 -5.68 7.20
N ASP A 61 -8.30 -5.29 6.95
CA ASP A 61 -9.44 -6.20 6.95
C ASP A 61 -9.72 -6.66 5.51
N LEU A 62 -9.23 -7.83 5.17
CA LEU A 62 -9.40 -8.41 3.84
C LEU A 62 -10.38 -9.59 3.86
N GLY A 63 -11.39 -9.52 4.74
CA GLY A 63 -12.38 -10.56 4.87
C GLY A 63 -11.85 -11.74 5.67
N PHE A 64 -11.64 -12.88 5.02
CA PHE A 64 -11.10 -14.07 5.69
C PHE A 64 -9.61 -13.99 5.95
N GLU A 65 -8.94 -13.00 5.37
CA GLU A 65 -7.50 -12.81 5.53
C GLU A 65 -7.24 -11.53 6.33
N SER A 66 -6.09 -11.51 6.99
CA SER A 66 -5.62 -10.31 7.70
C SER A 66 -4.51 -9.63 6.94
N GLY A 67 -4.61 -8.32 6.78
CA GLY A 67 -3.53 -7.54 6.19
C GLY A 67 -2.23 -7.60 6.98
N PHE A 68 -2.28 -8.00 8.26
CA PHE A 68 -1.07 -8.21 9.04
C PHE A 68 -0.19 -9.33 8.49
N GLU A 69 -0.77 -10.32 7.82
CA GLU A 69 0.00 -11.32 7.08
C GLU A 69 0.85 -10.67 6.00
N PHE A 70 0.25 -9.75 5.27
CA PHE A 70 0.97 -9.00 4.23
C PHE A 70 2.05 -8.12 4.85
N LEU A 71 1.77 -7.47 5.98
CA LEU A 71 2.77 -6.65 6.68
C LEU A 71 3.99 -7.47 7.08
N ARG A 72 3.79 -8.68 7.60
CA ARG A 72 4.89 -9.57 7.95
C ARG A 72 5.74 -9.92 6.72
N PHE A 73 5.08 -10.21 5.61
CA PHE A 73 5.76 -10.51 4.35
C PHE A 73 6.58 -9.31 3.86
N TRP A 74 5.97 -8.14 3.82
CA TRP A 74 6.63 -6.90 3.40
C TRP A 74 7.83 -6.57 4.29
N HIS A 75 7.64 -6.66 5.60
CA HIS A 75 8.66 -6.32 6.60
C HIS A 75 9.86 -7.27 6.54
N SER A 76 9.64 -8.52 6.17
CA SER A 76 10.69 -9.54 6.20
C SER A 76 11.61 -9.55 4.99
N HIS A 77 11.26 -8.82 3.95
CA HIS A 77 12.06 -8.76 2.71
C HIS A 77 12.68 -7.36 2.56
N PRO A 78 14.00 -7.21 2.65
CA PRO A 78 14.63 -5.88 2.58
C PRO A 78 14.23 -5.06 1.35
N ARG A 79 14.13 -5.70 0.20
CA ARG A 79 13.74 -4.99 -1.03
C ARG A 79 12.30 -4.53 -0.99
N LEU A 80 11.42 -5.27 -0.34
CA LEU A 80 10.02 -4.88 -0.18
C LEU A 80 9.86 -3.83 0.91
N PHE A 81 10.58 -3.98 2.02
CA PHE A 81 10.48 -3.07 3.14
C PHE A 81 10.94 -1.65 2.79
N SER A 82 11.77 -1.52 1.76
CA SER A 82 12.18 -0.20 1.27
C SER A 82 11.07 0.53 0.49
N ILE A 83 10.00 -0.18 0.11
CA ILE A 83 8.87 0.41 -0.60
C ILE A 83 7.91 1.03 0.42
N PRO A 84 7.53 2.32 0.28
CA PRO A 84 6.58 2.93 1.20
C PRO A 84 5.27 2.16 1.25
N LEU A 85 4.78 1.89 2.46
CA LEU A 85 3.50 1.22 2.66
C LEU A 85 2.60 2.08 3.53
N ILE A 86 1.45 2.42 2.98
CA ILE A 86 0.41 3.20 3.65
C ILE A 86 -0.73 2.26 4.02
N VAL A 87 -1.07 2.19 5.29
CA VAL A 87 -2.27 1.48 5.72
C VAL A 87 -3.47 2.41 5.57
N TRP A 88 -4.49 1.96 4.84
CA TRP A 88 -5.75 2.67 4.65
C TRP A 88 -6.87 1.70 4.97
N THR A 89 -7.48 1.85 6.15
CA THR A 89 -8.28 0.78 6.73
C THR A 89 -9.59 1.27 7.34
N ALA A 90 -10.61 0.40 7.29
CA ALA A 90 -11.87 0.59 8.01
C ALA A 90 -11.72 0.27 9.51
N LEU A 91 -10.65 -0.41 9.91
CA LEU A 91 -10.42 -0.76 11.31
C LEU A 91 -10.04 0.46 12.15
N GLY A 92 -10.24 0.34 13.47
CA GLY A 92 -10.09 1.46 14.37
C GLY A 92 -8.66 1.76 14.81
N GLU A 93 -8.54 2.76 15.67
CA GLU A 93 -7.24 3.25 16.15
C GLU A 93 -6.43 2.22 16.92
N ASP A 94 -7.08 1.21 17.52
CA ASP A 94 -6.37 0.15 18.23
C ASP A 94 -5.44 -0.65 17.30
N GLN A 95 -5.65 -0.60 15.99
CA GLN A 95 -4.78 -1.25 15.03
C GLN A 95 -3.53 -0.42 14.70
N ARG A 96 -3.54 0.87 15.01
CA ARG A 96 -2.41 1.77 14.74
C ARG A 96 -1.17 1.32 15.50
N GLU A 97 -1.32 0.94 16.76
CA GLU A 97 -0.19 0.50 17.57
C GLU A 97 0.43 -0.77 17.01
N MET A 98 -0.40 -1.73 16.58
CA MET A 98 0.09 -2.95 15.94
C MET A 98 0.86 -2.63 14.67
N CYS A 99 0.37 -1.70 13.87
CA CYS A 99 1.06 -1.29 12.65
C CYS A 99 2.41 -0.64 12.92
N SER A 100 2.55 0.05 14.06
CA SER A 100 3.81 0.70 14.42
C SER A 100 4.95 -0.30 14.60
N PHE A 101 4.66 -1.52 15.02
CA PHE A 101 5.67 -2.58 15.14
C PHE A 101 6.26 -2.98 13.79
N PHE A 102 5.55 -2.74 12.71
CA PHE A 102 6.02 -3.03 11.36
C PHE A 102 6.61 -1.81 10.66
N SER A 103 6.62 -0.67 11.33
CA SER A 103 7.16 0.59 10.78
C SER A 103 6.50 1.00 9.47
N VAL A 104 5.17 0.87 9.41
CA VAL A 104 4.42 1.37 8.25
C VAL A 104 4.63 2.89 8.12
N ASP A 105 4.60 3.39 6.91
CA ASP A 105 4.90 4.80 6.66
C ASP A 105 3.76 5.72 7.09
N ALA A 106 2.52 5.26 7.02
CA ALA A 106 1.37 6.01 7.51
C ALA A 106 0.21 5.06 7.81
N PHE A 107 -0.67 5.47 8.73
CA PHE A 107 -1.89 4.77 9.09
C PHE A 107 -3.04 5.75 8.97
N ILE A 108 -3.97 5.48 8.05
CA ILE A 108 -5.11 6.35 7.78
C ILE A 108 -6.39 5.54 7.83
N ARG A 109 -7.36 6.03 8.61
CA ARG A 109 -8.66 5.39 8.67
C ARG A 109 -9.53 5.84 7.53
N LYS A 110 -10.33 4.94 6.97
CA LYS A 110 -11.23 5.27 5.87
C LYS A 110 -12.32 6.27 6.27
N SER A 111 -12.58 6.43 7.57
CA SER A 111 -13.49 7.45 8.08
C SER A 111 -12.91 8.87 7.99
N GLU A 112 -11.62 9.00 7.79
CA GLU A 112 -10.95 10.28 7.66
C GLU A 112 -11.04 10.79 6.22
N GLU A 113 -10.73 12.07 6.01
CA GLU A 113 -10.77 12.66 4.68
C GLU A 113 -9.77 11.98 3.75
N ILE A 114 -10.19 11.72 2.52
CA ILE A 114 -9.35 11.07 1.51
C ILE A 114 -8.08 11.88 1.22
N GLY A 115 -8.10 13.17 1.46
CA GLY A 115 -6.93 14.03 1.30
C GLY A 115 -5.74 13.60 2.15
N LEU A 116 -6.00 12.95 3.29
CA LEU A 116 -4.92 12.44 4.13
C LEU A 116 -4.17 11.30 3.45
N LEU A 117 -4.89 10.43 2.75
CA LEU A 117 -4.27 9.37 1.96
C LEU A 117 -3.41 9.97 0.85
N ARG A 118 -3.92 10.99 0.18
CA ARG A 118 -3.17 11.70 -0.86
C ARG A 118 -1.89 12.31 -0.29
N GLN A 119 -1.98 12.97 0.85
CA GLN A 119 -0.82 13.60 1.49
C GLN A 119 0.24 12.56 1.88
N ALA A 120 -0.19 11.42 2.41
CA ALA A 120 0.72 10.36 2.80
C ALA A 120 1.47 9.80 1.59
N LEU A 121 0.76 9.52 0.50
CA LEU A 121 1.38 9.04 -0.73
C LEU A 121 2.36 10.06 -1.28
N ASP A 122 1.94 11.31 -1.35
CA ASP A 122 2.75 12.39 -1.91
C ASP A 122 4.06 12.55 -1.13
N GLY A 123 3.95 12.63 0.19
CA GLY A 123 5.12 12.82 1.06
C GLY A 123 6.10 11.66 1.03
N HIS A 124 5.61 10.44 1.10
CA HIS A 124 6.49 9.28 1.20
C HIS A 124 7.10 8.87 -0.15
N VAL A 125 6.35 8.94 -1.23
CA VAL A 125 6.88 8.60 -2.55
C VAL A 125 7.96 9.58 -2.96
N VAL A 126 7.73 10.88 -2.80
CA VAL A 126 8.72 11.91 -3.14
C VAL A 126 9.97 11.75 -2.29
N ALA A 127 9.81 11.52 -0.97
CA ALA A 127 10.95 11.35 -0.08
C ALA A 127 11.80 10.14 -0.45
N ARG A 128 11.16 9.02 -0.84
CA ARG A 128 11.88 7.78 -1.19
C ARG A 128 12.59 7.84 -2.52
N THR A 129 11.98 8.47 -3.49
CA THR A 129 12.57 8.55 -4.84
C THR A 129 13.64 9.62 -4.95
N GLY A 130 13.70 10.55 -4.00
CA GLY A 130 14.63 11.68 -4.07
C GLY A 130 14.31 12.63 -5.22
N SER A 131 13.14 12.53 -5.80
CA SER A 131 12.78 13.30 -6.99
C SER A 131 12.42 14.76 -6.68
N ALA A 132 12.45 15.14 -5.42
CA ALA A 132 12.19 16.51 -4.99
C ALA A 132 13.31 17.49 -5.33
N LEU A 133 14.36 17.02 -5.92
CA LEU A 133 15.52 17.85 -6.24
C LEU A 133 15.43 18.50 -7.61
#